data_52ac31be7af19d4b73bc5f97a7f54f6a
#
_entry.id   52ac31be7af19d4b73bc5f97a7f54f6a
#
_cell.length_a   1.000
_cell.length_b   1.000
_cell.length_c   1.000
_cell.angle_alpha   90.00
_cell.angle_beta   90.00
_cell.angle_gamma   90.00
#
_symmetry.space_group_name_H-M   'P 1'
#
loop_
_entity.id
_entity.type
_entity.pdbx_description
1 polymer ?
#
loop_
_entity_poly.entity_id
_entity_poly.type
_entity_poly.pdbx_seq_one_letter_code
_entity_poly.pdbx_strand_id
1 'polypeptide(L)'
;MKKLAALLLLLGALLALAACGYPVKPENSGAPDAAVTTVKPDSGYTLGGADVVQLNGFRSIDIEWISGSVSVELYDGEGIEIKETLAADGAVSVPMEWRVNEDDSTLDIRSQPQLLSVSEKKHLMLKLPRSMVLHALDIDTVSAAVSVDLTDEDTLTLDELDVTSISGAVSVNAANAASISLSTTSGAISGSVRTQELEADSVSGNVDLTLDILPTELDIETSSGPVTLAIPTGKTTSVLSVELRTTSGQFSSDVPVTHTKDAPWEFQTVSGDVTITTVK
;
A
#
# COMPACT_ATOMS: atom_id res chain seq x y z
N MET A 1 -6.12 -14.28 -6.67
CA MET A 1 -5.19 -15.20 -7.40
C MET A 1 -4.33 -14.49 -8.46
N LYS A 2 -4.86 -13.55 -9.25
CA LYS A 2 -4.03 -12.88 -10.29
C LYS A 2 -2.99 -11.93 -9.70
N LYS A 3 -3.30 -11.20 -8.62
CA LYS A 3 -2.39 -10.25 -7.96
C LYS A 3 -1.36 -10.97 -7.05
N LEU A 4 -1.74 -12.06 -6.40
CA LEU A 4 -0.80 -12.93 -5.67
C LEU A 4 0.25 -13.55 -6.61
N ALA A 5 -0.13 -13.88 -7.85
CA ALA A 5 0.79 -14.33 -8.88
C ALA A 5 1.74 -13.21 -9.35
N ALA A 6 1.26 -11.96 -9.39
CA ALA A 6 2.10 -10.79 -9.69
C ALA A 6 3.09 -10.50 -8.55
N LEU A 7 2.64 -10.60 -7.30
CA LEU A 7 3.49 -10.48 -6.10
C LEU A 7 4.61 -11.54 -6.09
N LEU A 8 4.30 -12.80 -6.44
CA LEU A 8 5.29 -13.87 -6.58
C LEU A 8 6.25 -13.66 -7.75
N LEU A 9 5.81 -12.99 -8.83
CA LEU A 9 6.68 -12.63 -9.96
C LEU A 9 7.62 -11.48 -9.59
N LEU A 10 7.18 -10.50 -8.80
CA LEU A 10 8.04 -9.44 -8.25
C LEU A 10 9.09 -10.03 -7.31
N LEU A 11 8.71 -10.98 -6.45
CA LEU A 11 9.63 -11.71 -5.57
C LEU A 11 10.67 -12.51 -6.37
N GLY A 12 10.26 -13.11 -7.48
CA GLY A 12 11.16 -13.85 -8.40
C GLY A 12 12.17 -12.94 -9.10
N ALA A 13 11.78 -11.74 -9.49
CA ALA A 13 12.65 -10.76 -10.12
C ALA A 13 13.67 -10.17 -9.13
N LEU A 14 13.28 -9.91 -7.87
CA LEU A 14 14.19 -9.43 -6.83
C LEU A 14 15.22 -10.52 -6.39
N LEU A 15 14.82 -11.78 -6.32
CA LEU A 15 15.74 -12.90 -5.98
C LEU A 15 16.73 -13.20 -7.11
N ALA A 16 16.38 -12.94 -8.37
CA ALA A 16 17.28 -13.15 -9.51
C ALA A 16 18.42 -12.12 -9.56
N LEU A 17 18.21 -10.90 -9.02
CA LEU A 17 19.24 -9.86 -8.93
C LEU A 17 20.27 -10.13 -7.80
N ALA A 18 19.91 -10.89 -6.77
CA ALA A 18 20.81 -11.24 -5.67
C ALA A 18 21.80 -12.36 -6.01
N ALA A 19 21.62 -13.08 -7.12
CA ALA A 19 22.43 -14.25 -7.49
C ALA A 19 23.65 -13.93 -8.39
N CYS A 20 23.80 -12.68 -8.86
CA CYS A 20 25.01 -12.26 -9.59
C CYS A 20 26.09 -11.79 -8.61
N GLY A 21 26.74 -12.74 -7.92
CA GLY A 21 27.93 -12.49 -7.12
C GLY A 21 29.11 -12.07 -8.00
N TYR A 22 29.50 -10.80 -7.92
CA TYR A 22 30.80 -10.37 -8.40
C TYR A 22 31.88 -10.78 -7.37
N PRO A 23 33.02 -11.33 -7.79
CA PRO A 23 34.10 -11.66 -6.88
C PRO A 23 34.75 -10.36 -6.37
N VAL A 24 34.66 -10.15 -5.07
CA VAL A 24 35.39 -9.04 -4.39
C VAL A 24 36.84 -9.45 -4.26
N LYS A 25 37.71 -8.73 -4.93
CA LYS A 25 39.17 -8.80 -4.75
C LYS A 25 39.54 -7.91 -3.55
N PRO A 26 40.28 -8.39 -2.54
CA PRO A 26 40.70 -7.54 -1.44
C PRO A 26 41.88 -6.66 -1.89
N GLU A 27 41.74 -5.38 -1.88
CA GLU A 27 42.84 -4.42 -1.96
C GLU A 27 42.79 -3.43 -0.80
N ASN A 28 43.80 -3.56 0.02
CA ASN A 28 44.68 -2.64 0.75
C ASN A 28 44.06 -1.35 1.35
N SER A 29 44.28 -1.25 2.66
CA SER A 29 44.01 -0.15 3.58
C SER A 29 44.62 1.19 3.18
N GLY A 30 43.81 2.07 2.71
CA GLY A 30 44.00 3.54 2.68
C GLY A 30 42.62 4.13 2.91
N ALA A 31 42.51 5.03 3.90
CA ALA A 31 41.25 5.71 4.15
C ALA A 31 40.80 6.43 2.86
N PRO A 32 39.66 6.10 2.29
CA PRO A 32 39.18 6.87 1.14
C PRO A 32 38.46 8.11 1.69
N ASP A 33 38.86 9.25 1.15
CA ASP A 33 37.94 10.39 0.96
C ASP A 33 36.60 9.78 0.50
N ALA A 34 35.53 10.05 1.22
CA ALA A 34 34.21 9.64 0.81
C ALA A 34 33.92 10.29 -0.55
N ALA A 35 34.15 9.54 -1.59
CA ALA A 35 33.78 9.96 -2.94
C ALA A 35 32.25 10.11 -2.90
N VAL A 36 31.78 11.34 -2.91
CA VAL A 36 30.36 11.64 -3.13
C VAL A 36 30.02 11.04 -4.50
N THR A 37 29.44 9.89 -4.49
CA THR A 37 28.94 9.24 -5.71
C THR A 37 27.84 10.15 -6.22
N THR A 38 28.12 10.88 -7.29
CA THR A 38 27.10 11.74 -7.92
C THR A 38 26.08 10.80 -8.54
N VAL A 39 24.97 10.60 -7.85
CA VAL A 39 23.83 9.83 -8.35
C VAL A 39 23.25 10.61 -9.52
N LYS A 40 23.22 9.98 -10.70
CA LYS A 40 22.61 10.57 -11.88
C LYS A 40 21.22 9.96 -12.03
N PRO A 41 20.14 10.78 -12.16
CA PRO A 41 18.82 10.26 -12.37
C PRO A 41 18.72 9.51 -13.70
N ASP A 42 17.81 8.55 -13.78
CA ASP A 42 17.38 8.00 -15.05
C ASP A 42 16.76 9.11 -15.93
N SER A 43 16.75 8.88 -17.23
CA SER A 43 16.24 9.88 -18.18
C SER A 43 14.79 10.25 -17.84
N GLY A 44 14.53 11.53 -17.64
CA GLY A 44 13.21 12.08 -17.34
C GLY A 44 12.84 12.15 -15.86
N TYR A 45 13.64 11.55 -14.94
CA TYR A 45 13.39 11.66 -13.50
C TYR A 45 14.09 12.87 -12.88
N THR A 46 13.47 13.40 -11.85
CA THR A 46 14.01 14.44 -10.95
C THR A 46 14.43 13.79 -9.63
N LEU A 47 15.58 14.18 -9.09
CA LEU A 47 16.10 13.68 -7.80
C LEU A 47 15.58 14.49 -6.63
N GLY A 48 15.27 13.81 -5.53
CA GLY A 48 14.88 14.40 -4.26
C GLY A 48 13.42 14.82 -4.20
N GLY A 49 13.01 15.36 -3.06
CA GLY A 49 11.64 15.82 -2.84
C GLY A 49 11.29 17.09 -3.63
N ALA A 50 10.02 17.39 -3.67
CA ALA A 50 9.49 18.62 -4.26
C ALA A 50 8.57 19.32 -3.25
N ASP A 51 8.76 20.64 -3.08
CA ASP A 51 7.86 21.42 -2.23
C ASP A 51 6.46 21.48 -2.81
N VAL A 52 6.35 21.59 -4.14
CA VAL A 52 5.07 21.57 -4.85
C VAL A 52 5.26 21.02 -6.26
N VAL A 53 4.55 19.92 -6.57
CA VAL A 53 4.34 19.46 -7.94
C VAL A 53 2.99 19.97 -8.41
N GLN A 54 2.98 20.70 -9.52
CA GLN A 54 1.76 21.28 -10.07
C GLN A 54 0.84 20.18 -10.64
N LEU A 55 -0.45 20.33 -10.44
CA LEU A 55 -1.48 19.40 -10.92
C LEU A 55 -1.70 19.54 -12.44
N ASN A 56 -0.67 19.31 -13.24
CA ASN A 56 -0.68 19.50 -14.68
C ASN A 56 -1.34 18.35 -15.46
N GLY A 57 -2.51 17.92 -15.02
CA GLY A 57 -3.33 16.98 -15.79
C GLY A 57 -3.04 15.51 -15.55
N PHE A 58 -2.10 15.11 -14.67
CA PHE A 58 -1.99 13.72 -14.26
C PHE A 58 -3.17 13.34 -13.35
N ARG A 59 -3.54 12.07 -13.42
CA ARG A 59 -4.71 11.53 -12.72
C ARG A 59 -4.39 10.32 -11.87
N SER A 60 -3.18 9.81 -11.97
CA SER A 60 -2.72 8.65 -11.23
C SER A 60 -1.40 8.92 -10.55
N ILE A 61 -1.16 8.27 -9.44
CA ILE A 61 0.09 8.33 -8.69
C ILE A 61 0.55 6.89 -8.48
N ASP A 62 1.80 6.61 -8.83
CA ASP A 62 2.47 5.33 -8.67
C ASP A 62 3.68 5.50 -7.75
N ILE A 63 3.73 4.73 -6.66
CA ILE A 63 4.78 4.79 -5.64
C ILE A 63 5.44 3.42 -5.50
N GLU A 64 6.72 3.32 -5.88
CA GLU A 64 7.56 2.14 -5.64
C GLU A 64 8.55 2.42 -4.49
N TRP A 65 8.35 1.78 -3.31
CA TRP A 65 9.17 2.05 -2.14
C TRP A 65 9.73 0.80 -1.48
N ILE A 66 11.04 0.79 -1.17
CA ILE A 66 11.71 -0.44 -0.72
C ILE A 66 11.61 -0.61 0.79
N SER A 67 12.00 0.39 1.59
CA SER A 67 12.11 0.25 3.04
C SER A 67 11.88 1.56 3.79
N GLY A 68 11.44 1.47 5.04
CA GLY A 68 11.11 2.63 5.87
C GLY A 68 9.60 2.82 5.97
N SER A 69 9.07 3.93 5.49
CA SER A 69 7.63 4.15 5.43
C SER A 69 7.20 5.04 4.26
N VAL A 70 5.96 4.86 3.86
CA VAL A 70 5.22 5.75 2.96
C VAL A 70 4.02 6.28 3.72
N SER A 71 3.86 7.60 3.78
CA SER A 71 2.66 8.26 4.29
C SER A 71 2.03 9.13 3.22
N VAL A 72 0.72 8.99 3.05
CA VAL A 72 -0.10 9.80 2.16
C VAL A 72 -1.17 10.48 3.00
N GLU A 73 -1.26 11.80 2.94
CA GLU A 73 -2.18 12.59 3.75
C GLU A 73 -2.78 13.76 2.95
N LEU A 74 -3.97 14.21 3.36
CA LEU A 74 -4.60 15.39 2.77
C LEU A 74 -4.10 16.69 3.42
N TYR A 75 -4.02 17.76 2.62
CA TYR A 75 -3.67 19.07 3.13
C TYR A 75 -4.35 20.20 2.35
N ASP A 76 -4.30 21.41 2.93
CA ASP A 76 -4.87 22.62 2.31
C ASP A 76 -3.80 23.31 1.43
N GLY A 77 -3.58 22.81 0.23
CA GLY A 77 -2.61 23.34 -0.73
C GLY A 77 -3.09 23.23 -2.17
N GLU A 78 -2.31 23.77 -3.11
CA GLU A 78 -2.67 23.82 -4.54
C GLU A 78 -1.98 22.77 -5.40
N GLY A 79 -0.96 22.06 -4.86
CA GLY A 79 -0.18 21.06 -5.59
C GLY A 79 0.23 19.92 -4.66
N ILE A 80 0.91 18.90 -5.17
CA ILE A 80 1.40 17.79 -4.37
C ILE A 80 2.75 18.15 -3.74
N GLU A 81 2.86 17.95 -2.41
CA GLU A 81 4.15 18.01 -1.72
C GLU A 81 4.76 16.63 -1.62
N ILE A 82 6.02 16.48 -2.02
CA ILE A 82 6.77 15.23 -1.95
C ILE A 82 7.98 15.45 -1.05
N LYS A 83 8.03 14.78 0.09
CA LYS A 83 9.12 14.93 1.03
C LYS A 83 9.75 13.59 1.39
N GLU A 84 11.06 13.51 1.27
CA GLU A 84 11.86 12.36 1.69
C GLU A 84 12.69 12.72 2.91
N THR A 85 12.69 11.86 3.93
CA THR A 85 13.53 12.00 5.12
C THR A 85 14.13 10.64 5.52
N LEU A 86 15.23 10.65 6.27
CA LEU A 86 15.75 9.44 6.89
C LEU A 86 15.12 9.20 8.25
N ALA A 87 15.00 7.93 8.64
CA ALA A 87 14.54 7.53 9.97
C ALA A 87 15.53 7.92 11.09
N ALA A 88 16.81 8.09 10.76
CA ALA A 88 17.85 8.60 11.66
C ALA A 88 18.29 10.00 11.18
N ASP A 89 18.69 10.85 12.12
CA ASP A 89 19.22 12.17 11.79
C ASP A 89 20.43 12.03 10.85
N GLY A 90 20.25 12.45 9.60
CA GLY A 90 21.28 12.37 8.57
C GLY A 90 20.78 12.92 7.23
N ALA A 91 21.72 13.19 6.33
CA ALA A 91 21.39 13.53 4.96
C ALA A 91 21.08 12.25 4.17
N VAL A 92 20.07 12.29 3.31
CA VAL A 92 19.76 11.20 2.39
C VAL A 92 20.94 11.00 1.45
N SER A 93 21.55 9.82 1.49
CA SER A 93 22.75 9.54 0.65
C SER A 93 22.38 9.27 -0.80
N VAL A 94 21.22 8.65 -1.01
CA VAL A 94 20.66 8.35 -2.33
C VAL A 94 19.24 8.88 -2.37
N PRO A 95 19.01 10.07 -2.98
CA PRO A 95 17.69 10.68 -3.05
C PRO A 95 16.73 9.79 -3.86
N MET A 96 15.43 9.89 -3.53
CA MET A 96 14.38 9.30 -4.36
C MET A 96 14.33 9.97 -5.75
N GLU A 97 13.62 9.34 -6.64
CA GLU A 97 13.34 9.86 -7.98
C GLU A 97 11.85 10.02 -8.20
N TRP A 98 11.46 11.08 -8.89
CA TRP A 98 10.07 11.25 -9.35
C TRP A 98 10.03 11.89 -10.74
N ARG A 99 8.93 11.65 -11.45
CA ARG A 99 8.62 12.30 -12.73
C ARG A 99 7.11 12.36 -12.94
N VAL A 100 6.68 13.31 -13.76
CA VAL A 100 5.35 13.26 -14.37
C VAL A 100 5.49 12.60 -15.73
N ASN A 101 4.82 11.49 -15.92
CA ASN A 101 4.74 10.79 -17.18
C ASN A 101 3.50 11.31 -17.94
N GLU A 102 3.74 12.09 -19.00
CA GLU A 102 2.67 12.73 -19.76
C GLU A 102 1.90 11.73 -20.65
N ASP A 103 2.53 10.60 -21.03
CA ASP A 103 1.93 9.62 -21.93
C ASP A 103 0.76 8.88 -21.28
N ASP A 104 0.83 8.59 -19.97
CA ASP A 104 -0.20 7.90 -19.20
C ASP A 104 -0.81 8.76 -18.07
N SER A 105 -0.40 10.02 -17.99
CA SER A 105 -0.89 10.98 -16.99
C SER A 105 -0.65 10.54 -15.54
N THR A 106 0.54 9.95 -15.26
CA THR A 106 0.92 9.41 -13.97
C THR A 106 2.06 10.20 -13.33
N LEU A 107 2.00 10.39 -12.03
CA LEU A 107 3.13 10.84 -11.20
C LEU A 107 3.82 9.60 -10.64
N ASP A 108 4.99 9.27 -11.20
CA ASP A 108 5.82 8.15 -10.74
C ASP A 108 6.77 8.65 -9.62
N ILE A 109 6.79 7.96 -8.48
CA ILE A 109 7.69 8.22 -7.35
C ILE A 109 8.35 6.91 -6.96
N ARG A 110 9.69 6.87 -6.91
CA ARG A 110 10.36 5.64 -6.55
C ARG A 110 11.62 5.85 -5.70
N SER A 111 11.90 4.88 -4.84
CA SER A 111 13.23 4.74 -4.25
C SER A 111 14.18 4.13 -5.28
N GLN A 112 15.41 4.68 -5.40
CA GLN A 112 16.38 4.18 -6.37
C GLN A 112 16.83 2.74 -6.03
N PRO A 113 16.60 1.74 -6.91
CA PRO A 113 16.96 0.36 -6.63
C PRO A 113 18.44 0.05 -6.75
N GLN A 114 19.21 0.89 -7.44
CA GLN A 114 20.58 0.58 -7.84
C GLN A 114 21.65 0.74 -6.74
N LEU A 115 21.33 1.35 -5.62
CA LEU A 115 22.25 1.64 -4.53
C LEU A 115 21.73 1.11 -3.19
N LEU A 116 21.22 -0.12 -3.19
CA LEU A 116 20.74 -0.78 -1.97
C LEU A 116 21.85 -0.95 -0.93
N SER A 117 22.21 0.12 -0.28
CA SER A 117 22.62 0.03 1.11
C SER A 117 21.33 -0.28 1.90
N VAL A 118 21.09 -1.56 2.17
CA VAL A 118 19.90 -2.10 2.85
C VAL A 118 19.65 -1.49 4.24
N SER A 119 20.48 -0.56 4.67
CA SER A 119 20.46 0.06 6.00
C SER A 119 19.72 1.39 6.08
N GLU A 120 19.46 2.07 4.97
CA GLU A 120 18.76 3.35 5.02
C GLU A 120 17.25 3.15 5.01
N LYS A 121 16.62 3.36 6.16
CA LYS A 121 15.17 3.43 6.25
C LYS A 121 14.74 4.86 5.91
N LYS A 122 14.06 5.02 4.81
CA LYS A 122 13.58 6.29 4.31
C LYS A 122 12.09 6.46 4.55
N HIS A 123 11.69 7.68 4.84
CA HIS A 123 10.29 8.03 4.94
C HIS A 123 9.91 8.91 3.76
N LEU A 124 8.96 8.44 2.98
CA LEU A 124 8.26 9.22 1.97
C LEU A 124 7.00 9.81 2.61
N MET A 125 6.84 11.11 2.54
CA MET A 125 5.61 11.82 2.87
C MET A 125 5.05 12.46 1.61
N LEU A 126 3.85 12.10 1.23
CA LEU A 126 3.11 12.66 0.14
C LEU A 126 1.88 13.40 0.69
N LYS A 127 1.76 14.69 0.37
CA LYS A 127 0.58 15.47 0.72
C LYS A 127 -0.22 15.80 -0.52
N LEU A 128 -1.48 15.41 -0.49
CA LEU A 128 -2.43 15.61 -1.59
C LEU A 128 -3.36 16.77 -1.28
N PRO A 129 -3.59 17.69 -2.25
CA PRO A 129 -4.61 18.72 -2.09
C PRO A 129 -6.00 18.12 -1.90
N ARG A 130 -6.77 18.65 -0.94
CA ARG A 130 -8.14 18.18 -0.69
C ARG A 130 -9.06 18.28 -1.90
N SER A 131 -8.83 19.26 -2.78
CA SER A 131 -9.65 19.48 -3.99
C SER A 131 -9.22 18.63 -5.19
N MET A 132 -8.29 17.70 -5.00
CA MET A 132 -7.77 16.88 -6.09
C MET A 132 -8.78 15.82 -6.52
N VAL A 133 -8.82 15.54 -7.82
CA VAL A 133 -9.51 14.38 -8.39
C VAL A 133 -8.43 13.41 -8.85
N LEU A 134 -8.36 12.27 -8.22
CA LEU A 134 -7.39 11.24 -8.51
C LEU A 134 -8.11 9.99 -9.01
N HIS A 135 -7.65 9.42 -10.12
CA HIS A 135 -8.20 8.18 -10.67
C HIS A 135 -7.63 6.98 -9.91
N ALA A 136 -6.30 6.88 -9.80
CA ALA A 136 -5.65 5.78 -9.12
C ALA A 136 -4.52 6.26 -8.20
N LEU A 137 -4.38 5.59 -7.05
CA LEU A 137 -3.23 5.67 -6.16
C LEU A 137 -2.70 4.26 -5.95
N ASP A 138 -1.56 3.96 -6.59
CA ASP A 138 -0.88 2.68 -6.50
C ASP A 138 0.36 2.81 -5.60
N ILE A 139 0.49 1.93 -4.61
CA ILE A 139 1.62 1.93 -3.67
C ILE A 139 2.20 0.53 -3.54
N ASP A 140 3.36 0.32 -4.14
CA ASP A 140 4.10 -0.93 -4.08
C ASP A 140 5.28 -0.82 -3.11
N THR A 141 5.33 -1.70 -2.11
CA THR A 141 6.42 -1.71 -1.15
C THR A 141 7.01 -3.11 -0.92
N VAL A 142 8.30 -3.15 -0.55
CA VAL A 142 8.95 -4.40 -0.13
C VAL A 142 8.84 -4.59 1.38
N SER A 143 9.33 -3.63 2.15
CA SER A 143 9.34 -3.69 3.62
C SER A 143 8.98 -2.37 4.30
N ALA A 144 8.57 -1.38 3.54
CA ALA A 144 8.10 -0.12 4.08
C ALA A 144 6.69 -0.27 4.66
N ALA A 145 6.48 0.31 5.83
CA ALA A 145 5.13 0.48 6.33
C ALA A 145 4.39 1.56 5.51
N VAL A 146 3.14 1.29 5.17
CA VAL A 146 2.28 2.21 4.42
C VAL A 146 1.18 2.76 5.33
N SER A 147 1.00 4.08 5.30
CA SER A 147 -0.09 4.77 5.95
C SER A 147 -0.77 5.71 4.96
N VAL A 148 -2.01 5.43 4.62
CA VAL A 148 -2.86 6.28 3.78
C VAL A 148 -3.96 6.86 4.64
N ASP A 149 -3.99 8.17 4.79
CA ASP A 149 -5.02 8.89 5.56
C ASP A 149 -5.72 9.93 4.67
N LEU A 150 -6.87 9.55 4.13
CA LEU A 150 -7.71 10.36 3.24
C LEU A 150 -9.11 10.55 3.84
N THR A 151 -9.19 10.71 5.16
CA THR A 151 -10.44 10.67 5.94
C THR A 151 -11.35 11.87 5.80
N ASP A 152 -11.06 12.83 4.96
CA ASP A 152 -11.94 13.97 4.72
C ASP A 152 -13.01 13.62 3.67
N GLU A 153 -14.25 13.42 4.14
CA GLU A 153 -15.36 12.88 3.36
C GLU A 153 -15.79 13.74 2.15
N ASP A 154 -15.42 15.02 2.10
CA ASP A 154 -16.05 15.98 1.18
C ASP A 154 -15.14 16.46 0.04
N THR A 155 -13.90 16.01 -0.08
CA THR A 155 -12.94 16.74 -0.90
C THR A 155 -12.18 15.92 -1.94
N LEU A 156 -11.44 14.88 -1.57
CA LEU A 156 -10.73 14.07 -2.54
C LEU A 156 -11.67 13.04 -3.18
N THR A 157 -11.71 12.99 -4.51
CA THR A 157 -12.34 11.89 -5.25
C THR A 157 -11.26 10.94 -5.69
N LEU A 158 -11.35 9.68 -5.28
CA LEU A 158 -10.45 8.59 -5.66
C LEU A 158 -11.28 7.43 -6.22
N ASP A 159 -10.96 6.98 -7.43
CA ASP A 159 -11.64 5.83 -8.01
C ASP A 159 -11.02 4.52 -7.51
N GLU A 160 -9.70 4.41 -7.51
CA GLU A 160 -8.99 3.18 -7.14
C GLU A 160 -7.84 3.45 -6.18
N LEU A 161 -7.77 2.68 -5.09
CA LEU A 161 -6.63 2.59 -4.19
C LEU A 161 -6.09 1.17 -4.20
N ASP A 162 -4.85 0.99 -4.65
CA ASP A 162 -4.13 -0.29 -4.61
C ASP A 162 -2.89 -0.15 -3.71
N VAL A 163 -2.79 -0.99 -2.69
CA VAL A 163 -1.61 -1.02 -1.82
C VAL A 163 -1.08 -2.43 -1.72
N THR A 164 0.13 -2.63 -2.24
CA THR A 164 0.82 -3.92 -2.18
C THR A 164 2.08 -3.82 -1.33
N SER A 165 2.24 -4.76 -0.38
CA SER A 165 3.45 -4.86 0.45
C SER A 165 3.90 -6.30 0.59
N ILE A 166 5.22 -6.55 0.63
CA ILE A 166 5.72 -7.89 0.96
C ILE A 166 5.72 -8.11 2.47
N SER A 167 6.24 -7.16 3.26
CA SER A 167 6.37 -7.33 4.71
C SER A 167 6.04 -6.10 5.55
N GLY A 168 5.83 -4.95 4.94
CA GLY A 168 5.39 -3.75 5.62
C GLY A 168 3.93 -3.84 6.08
N ALA A 169 3.63 -3.26 7.21
CA ALA A 169 2.24 -3.10 7.63
C ALA A 169 1.53 -2.06 6.74
N VAL A 170 0.26 -2.29 6.45
CA VAL A 170 -0.60 -1.42 5.65
C VAL A 170 -1.71 -0.88 6.56
N SER A 171 -1.77 0.44 6.70
CA SER A 171 -2.82 1.13 7.44
C SER A 171 -3.53 2.10 6.49
N VAL A 172 -4.83 1.91 6.29
CA VAL A 172 -5.62 2.72 5.37
C VAL A 172 -6.81 3.31 6.09
N ASN A 173 -6.86 4.64 6.15
CA ASN A 173 -8.04 5.39 6.54
C ASN A 173 -8.47 6.21 5.33
N ALA A 174 -9.23 5.58 4.45
CA ALA A 174 -9.63 6.18 3.19
C ALA A 174 -11.13 6.41 3.16
N ALA A 175 -11.52 7.64 2.90
CA ALA A 175 -12.87 8.00 2.56
C ALA A 175 -13.06 7.95 1.04
N ASN A 176 -14.23 7.54 0.58
CA ASN A 176 -14.73 7.72 -0.80
C ASN A 176 -13.85 7.17 -1.95
N ALA A 177 -13.16 6.05 -1.78
CA ALA A 177 -12.62 5.31 -2.91
C ALA A 177 -13.70 4.35 -3.47
N ALA A 178 -13.87 4.29 -4.78
CA ALA A 178 -14.84 3.37 -5.38
C ALA A 178 -14.40 1.92 -5.23
N SER A 179 -13.12 1.64 -5.41
CA SER A 179 -12.50 0.33 -5.19
C SER A 179 -11.24 0.46 -4.32
N ILE A 180 -11.06 -0.48 -3.39
CA ILE A 180 -9.86 -0.58 -2.54
C ILE A 180 -9.33 -2.01 -2.62
N SER A 181 -8.04 -2.14 -2.97
CA SER A 181 -7.31 -3.41 -2.98
C SER A 181 -6.09 -3.31 -2.08
N LEU A 182 -5.99 -4.19 -1.09
CA LEU A 182 -4.92 -4.22 -0.10
C LEU A 182 -4.27 -5.60 -0.10
N SER A 183 -2.98 -5.70 -0.43
CA SER A 183 -2.28 -6.98 -0.48
C SER A 183 -1.02 -6.98 0.36
N THR A 184 -0.80 -8.05 1.13
CA THR A 184 0.45 -8.24 1.86
C THR A 184 0.86 -9.71 1.94
N THR A 185 2.16 -9.99 2.02
CA THR A 185 2.60 -11.37 2.33
C THR A 185 2.65 -11.62 3.84
N SER A 186 3.15 -10.67 4.64
CA SER A 186 3.32 -10.88 6.09
C SER A 186 3.01 -9.67 6.96
N GLY A 187 2.82 -8.50 6.38
CA GLY A 187 2.40 -7.32 7.10
C GLY A 187 0.93 -7.42 7.55
N ALA A 188 0.58 -6.70 8.59
CA ALA A 188 -0.82 -6.53 8.96
C ALA A 188 -1.51 -5.52 8.05
N ILE A 189 -2.78 -5.76 7.73
CA ILE A 189 -3.68 -4.81 7.07
C ILE A 189 -4.64 -4.29 8.13
N SER A 190 -4.77 -2.98 8.26
CA SER A 190 -5.65 -2.36 9.25
C SER A 190 -6.19 -1.02 8.79
N GLY A 191 -7.29 -0.57 9.41
CA GLY A 191 -7.83 0.77 9.22
C GLY A 191 -9.34 0.84 9.08
N SER A 192 -9.82 1.98 8.57
CA SER A 192 -11.24 2.24 8.30
C SER A 192 -11.41 2.55 6.83
N VAL A 193 -12.34 1.87 6.16
CA VAL A 193 -12.54 1.99 4.71
C VAL A 193 -13.99 2.29 4.36
N ARG A 194 -14.15 3.12 3.35
CA ARG A 194 -15.45 3.47 2.77
C ARG A 194 -15.39 3.26 1.26
N THR A 195 -15.83 2.11 0.82
CA THR A 195 -15.72 1.69 -0.58
C THR A 195 -16.90 0.84 -0.99
N GLN A 196 -17.16 0.74 -2.30
CA GLN A 196 -18.13 -0.19 -2.85
C GLN A 196 -17.55 -1.56 -3.13
N GLU A 197 -16.26 -1.62 -3.47
CA GLU A 197 -15.54 -2.85 -3.74
C GLU A 197 -14.31 -2.92 -2.85
N LEU A 198 -14.17 -4.00 -2.09
CA LEU A 198 -13.04 -4.23 -1.17
C LEU A 198 -12.42 -5.59 -1.43
N GLU A 199 -11.13 -5.58 -1.79
CA GLU A 199 -10.29 -6.76 -1.85
C GLU A 199 -9.18 -6.65 -0.80
N ALA A 200 -8.98 -7.69 0.03
CA ALA A 200 -7.90 -7.69 1.01
C ALA A 200 -7.23 -9.06 1.09
N ASP A 201 -5.97 -9.13 0.67
CA ASP A 201 -5.21 -10.36 0.57
C ASP A 201 -4.05 -10.40 1.56
N SER A 202 -3.92 -11.50 2.31
CA SER A 202 -2.75 -11.71 3.16
C SER A 202 -2.33 -13.18 3.16
N VAL A 203 -1.03 -13.45 3.20
CA VAL A 203 -0.57 -14.82 3.43
C VAL A 203 -0.53 -15.14 4.92
N SER A 204 0.03 -14.26 5.76
CA SER A 204 0.19 -14.53 7.20
C SER A 204 -0.10 -13.32 8.11
N GLY A 205 -0.25 -12.13 7.55
CA GLY A 205 -0.67 -10.94 8.31
C GLY A 205 -2.15 -10.99 8.70
N ASN A 206 -2.48 -10.38 9.81
CA ASN A 206 -3.88 -10.18 10.17
C ASN A 206 -4.54 -9.08 9.32
N VAL A 207 -5.83 -9.24 9.07
CA VAL A 207 -6.68 -8.23 8.42
C VAL A 207 -7.66 -7.72 9.47
N ASP A 208 -7.58 -6.43 9.81
CA ASP A 208 -8.42 -5.78 10.84
C ASP A 208 -8.98 -4.47 10.28
N LEU A 209 -10.19 -4.53 9.72
CA LEU A 209 -10.79 -3.42 9.00
C LEU A 209 -12.14 -3.02 9.60
N THR A 210 -12.35 -1.72 9.69
CA THR A 210 -13.65 -1.11 9.96
C THR A 210 -14.29 -0.65 8.66
N LEU A 211 -15.53 -1.05 8.42
CA LEU A 211 -16.29 -0.68 7.24
C LEU A 211 -17.20 0.51 7.58
N ASP A 212 -16.97 1.69 7.01
CA ASP A 212 -17.84 2.85 7.23
C ASP A 212 -19.17 2.72 6.48
N ILE A 213 -19.17 2.01 5.37
CA ILE A 213 -20.36 1.55 4.64
C ILE A 213 -20.24 0.07 4.34
N LEU A 214 -21.35 -0.58 4.02
CA LEU A 214 -21.30 -1.96 3.55
C LEU A 214 -20.93 -1.97 2.06
N PRO A 215 -19.82 -2.58 1.67
CA PRO A 215 -19.46 -2.73 0.27
C PRO A 215 -20.47 -3.63 -0.45
N THR A 216 -20.65 -3.37 -1.74
CA THR A 216 -21.46 -4.22 -2.63
C THR A 216 -20.74 -5.51 -2.97
N GLU A 217 -19.40 -5.49 -3.00
CA GLU A 217 -18.54 -6.63 -3.22
C GLU A 217 -17.39 -6.60 -2.22
N LEU A 218 -17.13 -7.73 -1.57
CA LEU A 218 -16.05 -7.90 -0.61
C LEU A 218 -15.40 -9.27 -0.83
N ASP A 219 -14.09 -9.26 -1.07
CA ASP A 219 -13.27 -10.47 -1.18
C ASP A 219 -12.09 -10.37 -0.22
N ILE A 220 -12.01 -11.28 0.74
CA ILE A 220 -10.89 -11.34 1.69
C ILE A 220 -10.26 -12.73 1.66
N GLU A 221 -9.02 -12.78 1.21
CA GLU A 221 -8.23 -14.00 1.19
C GLU A 221 -7.09 -13.97 2.23
N THR A 222 -6.99 -15.01 3.05
CA THR A 222 -5.83 -15.20 3.93
C THR A 222 -5.42 -16.66 4.00
N SER A 223 -4.13 -16.94 4.13
CA SER A 223 -3.71 -18.33 4.39
C SER A 223 -3.76 -18.67 5.88
N SER A 224 -3.25 -17.80 6.76
CA SER A 224 -3.17 -18.09 8.19
C SER A 224 -3.46 -16.92 9.12
N GLY A 225 -3.54 -15.71 8.62
CA GLY A 225 -3.87 -14.54 9.42
C GLY A 225 -5.36 -14.50 9.80
N PRO A 226 -5.71 -14.08 11.01
CA PRO A 226 -7.10 -13.85 11.37
C PRO A 226 -7.66 -12.62 10.61
N VAL A 227 -8.96 -12.65 10.35
CA VAL A 227 -9.72 -11.57 9.73
C VAL A 227 -10.73 -11.04 10.75
N THR A 228 -10.67 -9.75 11.02
CA THR A 228 -11.68 -9.04 11.82
C THR A 228 -12.29 -7.92 11.00
N LEU A 229 -13.59 -7.96 10.79
CA LEU A 229 -14.35 -6.88 10.20
C LEU A 229 -15.27 -6.23 11.22
N ALA A 230 -15.12 -4.95 11.44
CA ALA A 230 -16.02 -4.15 12.26
C ALA A 230 -17.02 -3.41 11.37
N ILE A 231 -18.31 -3.58 11.65
CA ILE A 231 -19.41 -2.95 10.92
C ILE A 231 -20.14 -1.96 11.85
N PRO A 232 -20.44 -0.72 11.41
CA PRO A 232 -21.17 0.23 12.23
C PRO A 232 -22.56 -0.27 12.62
N THR A 233 -22.88 -0.13 13.89
CA THR A 233 -24.23 -0.47 14.42
C THR A 233 -25.31 0.29 13.66
N GLY A 234 -26.36 -0.43 13.25
CA GLY A 234 -27.52 0.13 12.54
C GLY A 234 -27.35 0.23 11.02
N LYS A 235 -26.20 -0.09 10.46
CA LYS A 235 -26.03 -0.21 9.00
C LYS A 235 -26.55 -1.54 8.45
N THR A 236 -26.57 -2.60 9.26
CA THR A 236 -27.14 -3.89 8.90
C THR A 236 -28.57 -4.03 9.40
N THR A 237 -29.53 -3.79 8.53
CA THR A 237 -30.94 -4.12 8.76
C THR A 237 -31.34 -5.45 8.13
N SER A 238 -30.46 -6.02 7.32
CA SER A 238 -30.67 -7.24 6.55
C SER A 238 -29.67 -8.32 6.93
N VAL A 239 -30.01 -9.56 6.65
CA VAL A 239 -29.10 -10.70 6.78
C VAL A 239 -28.01 -10.56 5.71
N LEU A 240 -26.74 -10.63 6.11
CA LEU A 240 -25.63 -10.61 5.17
C LEU A 240 -25.51 -11.95 4.44
N SER A 241 -25.32 -11.91 3.13
CA SER A 241 -24.99 -13.08 2.32
C SER A 241 -23.48 -13.23 2.23
N VAL A 242 -22.97 -14.34 2.73
CA VAL A 242 -21.53 -14.61 2.85
C VAL A 242 -21.20 -15.96 2.25
N GLU A 243 -20.17 -16.03 1.42
CA GLU A 243 -19.50 -17.28 1.07
C GLU A 243 -18.25 -17.44 1.94
N LEU A 244 -18.16 -18.55 2.64
CA LEU A 244 -17.00 -18.89 3.46
C LEU A 244 -16.35 -20.15 2.94
N ARG A 245 -15.06 -20.05 2.59
CA ARG A 245 -14.20 -21.17 2.22
C ARG A 245 -13.05 -21.28 3.21
N THR A 246 -13.10 -22.25 4.11
CA THR A 246 -12.02 -22.48 5.07
C THR A 246 -11.66 -23.96 5.18
N THR A 247 -10.41 -24.25 5.52
CA THR A 247 -9.96 -25.62 5.83
C THR A 247 -10.05 -25.90 7.33
N SER A 248 -9.63 -24.97 8.19
CA SER A 248 -9.60 -25.18 9.64
C SER A 248 -9.93 -23.92 10.47
N GLY A 249 -10.17 -22.78 9.83
CA GLY A 249 -10.57 -21.54 10.51
C GLY A 249 -12.00 -21.57 11.03
N GLN A 250 -12.28 -20.78 12.04
CA GLN A 250 -13.61 -20.61 12.61
C GLN A 250 -14.24 -19.31 12.08
N PHE A 251 -15.58 -19.32 11.99
CA PHE A 251 -16.35 -18.13 11.64
C PHE A 251 -17.23 -17.71 12.80
N SER A 252 -17.22 -16.43 13.12
CA SER A 252 -18.13 -15.82 14.10
C SER A 252 -18.67 -14.50 13.59
N SER A 253 -19.90 -14.15 13.95
CA SER A 253 -20.52 -12.90 13.53
C SER A 253 -21.52 -12.39 14.56
N ASP A 254 -21.43 -11.09 14.89
CA ASP A 254 -22.40 -10.37 15.72
C ASP A 254 -23.67 -9.98 14.95
N VAL A 255 -23.64 -10.08 13.62
CA VAL A 255 -24.80 -9.78 12.77
C VAL A 255 -25.35 -11.06 12.13
N PRO A 256 -26.65 -11.11 11.79
CA PRO A 256 -27.23 -12.25 11.11
C PRO A 256 -26.58 -12.49 9.76
N VAL A 257 -26.13 -13.72 9.49
CA VAL A 257 -25.46 -14.13 8.25
C VAL A 257 -26.16 -15.32 7.64
N THR A 258 -26.22 -15.36 6.32
CA THR A 258 -26.62 -16.54 5.54
C THR A 258 -25.45 -16.97 4.67
N HIS A 259 -25.06 -18.24 4.75
CA HIS A 259 -24.02 -18.80 3.90
C HIS A 259 -24.63 -19.23 2.55
N THR A 260 -24.17 -18.58 1.49
CA THR A 260 -24.61 -18.88 0.12
C THR A 260 -23.41 -18.97 -0.78
N LYS A 261 -23.51 -19.82 -1.80
CA LYS A 261 -22.50 -19.88 -2.86
C LYS A 261 -22.64 -18.67 -3.78
N ASP A 262 -21.50 -18.17 -4.28
CA ASP A 262 -21.43 -16.98 -5.13
C ASP A 262 -22.05 -15.74 -4.44
N ALA A 263 -21.81 -15.60 -3.13
CA ALA A 263 -22.25 -14.46 -2.34
C ALA A 263 -21.40 -13.22 -2.68
N PRO A 264 -21.94 -12.00 -2.53
CA PRO A 264 -21.18 -10.78 -2.77
C PRO A 264 -20.06 -10.52 -1.75
N TRP A 265 -20.11 -11.20 -0.59
CA TRP A 265 -19.04 -11.17 0.41
C TRP A 265 -18.40 -12.56 0.49
N GLU A 266 -17.16 -12.64 0.04
CA GLU A 266 -16.39 -13.88 0.05
C GLU A 266 -15.24 -13.79 1.06
N PHE A 267 -15.08 -14.86 1.84
CA PHE A 267 -13.96 -15.06 2.74
C PHE A 267 -13.30 -16.39 2.43
N GLN A 268 -12.03 -16.36 2.09
CA GLN A 268 -11.23 -17.54 1.85
C GLN A 268 -10.06 -17.60 2.82
N THR A 269 -9.98 -18.67 3.62
CA THR A 269 -8.88 -18.89 4.54
C THR A 269 -8.46 -20.34 4.59
N VAL A 270 -7.19 -20.62 4.86
CA VAL A 270 -6.75 -21.99 5.14
C VAL A 270 -6.89 -22.30 6.63
N SER A 271 -6.41 -21.43 7.50
CA SER A 271 -6.41 -21.64 8.97
C SER A 271 -6.74 -20.38 9.79
N GLY A 272 -6.91 -19.23 9.16
CA GLY A 272 -7.29 -17.99 9.84
C GLY A 272 -8.75 -18.00 10.26
N ASP A 273 -9.05 -17.47 11.42
CA ASP A 273 -10.41 -17.25 11.88
C ASP A 273 -10.99 -15.98 11.23
N VAL A 274 -12.30 -15.99 10.96
CA VAL A 274 -13.03 -14.83 10.43
C VAL A 274 -14.05 -14.36 11.45
N THR A 275 -13.97 -13.11 11.85
CA THR A 275 -14.86 -12.51 12.83
C THR A 275 -15.48 -11.23 12.27
N ILE A 276 -16.80 -11.14 12.28
CA ILE A 276 -17.56 -9.94 11.97
C ILE A 276 -18.11 -9.36 13.28
N THR A 277 -17.68 -8.16 13.63
CA THR A 277 -18.12 -7.48 14.87
C THR A 277 -18.93 -6.23 14.55
N THR A 278 -19.61 -5.68 15.55
CA THR A 278 -20.28 -4.39 15.43
C THR A 278 -19.58 -3.32 16.26
N VAL A 279 -19.41 -2.13 15.68
CA VAL A 279 -18.88 -0.94 16.36
C VAL A 279 -19.92 0.16 16.45
N LYS A 280 -19.80 1.03 17.49
CA LYS A 280 -20.74 2.13 17.72
C LYS A 280 -20.33 3.36 16.94
#